data_48ac17317090dd6681366d34d35ec61f
#
_entry.id   48ac17317090dd6681366d34d35ec61f
#
_cell.length_a   1.000
_cell.length_b   1.000
_cell.length_c   1.000
_cell.angle_alpha   90.00
_cell.angle_beta   90.00
_cell.angle_gamma   90.00
#
_symmetry.space_group_name_H-M   'P 1'
#
loop_
_entity.id
_entity.type
_entity.pdbx_description
1 polymer ?
#
loop_
_entity_poly.entity_id
_entity_poly.type
_entity_poly.pdbx_seq_one_letter_code
_entity_poly.pdbx_strand_id
1 'polypeptide(L)' 'GAGGAGLVKARVNGQRTLLKFYFDDAFINTNDREMVNDLVVAAVNNAMLTAGERAQEEMKKSTEGLLPNIPGLDLGNFGL' A
#
# COMPACT_ATOMS: atom_id res chain seq x y z
N GLY A 1 -5.35 1.28 -0.83
CA GLY A 1 -5.68 1.51 -2.22
C GLY A 1 -6.99 0.90 -2.65
N ALA A 2 -7.60 1.48 -3.63
CA ALA A 2 -8.86 1.02 -4.19
C ALA A 2 -8.63 0.48 -5.61
N GLY A 3 -9.18 -0.69 -5.90
CA GLY A 3 -9.26 -1.23 -7.24
C GLY A 3 -10.67 -1.03 -7.78
N GLY A 4 -10.82 -0.88 -9.10
CA GLY A 4 -12.11 -0.80 -9.76
C GLY A 4 -13.00 0.34 -9.29
N ALA A 5 -12.47 1.55 -9.21
CA ALA A 5 -13.22 2.75 -8.81
C ALA A 5 -13.87 2.65 -7.41
N GLY A 6 -13.26 1.90 -6.51
CA GLY A 6 -13.73 1.77 -5.14
C GLY A 6 -14.72 0.63 -4.91
N LEU A 7 -15.00 -0.20 -5.91
CA LEU A 7 -15.87 -1.36 -5.77
C LEU A 7 -15.27 -2.42 -4.83
N VAL A 8 -13.95 -2.52 -4.80
CA VAL A 8 -13.21 -3.42 -3.92
C VAL A 8 -12.08 -2.65 -3.28
N LYS A 9 -11.91 -2.80 -1.97
CA LYS A 9 -10.81 -2.21 -1.22
C LYS A 9 -10.14 -3.29 -0.37
N ALA A 10 -8.84 -3.19 -0.21
CA ALA A 10 -8.08 -4.09 0.65
C ALA A 10 -7.37 -3.28 1.72
N ARG A 11 -7.33 -3.84 2.94
CA ARG A 11 -6.59 -3.27 4.05
C ARG A 11 -5.41 -4.15 4.40
N VAL A 12 -4.24 -3.56 4.45
CA VAL A 12 -2.97 -4.24 4.71
C VAL A 12 -2.26 -3.51 5.85
N ASN A 13 -1.63 -4.28 6.76
CA ASN A 13 -0.85 -3.70 7.83
C ASN A 13 0.59 -3.39 7.41
N GLY A 14 1.38 -2.82 8.33
CA GLY A 14 2.78 -2.46 8.08
C GLY A 14 3.69 -3.65 7.80
N GLN A 15 3.27 -4.86 8.12
CA GLN A 15 4.00 -6.10 7.84
C GLN A 15 3.59 -6.73 6.51
N ARG A 16 2.80 -6.00 5.70
CA ARG A 16 2.27 -6.42 4.41
C ARG A 16 1.36 -7.64 4.51
N THR A 17 0.67 -7.78 5.63
CA THR A 17 -0.33 -8.83 5.81
C THR A 17 -1.70 -8.28 5.46
N LEU A 18 -2.41 -8.99 4.59
CA LEU A 18 -3.78 -8.63 4.24
C LEU A 18 -4.68 -8.90 5.44
N LEU A 19 -5.41 -7.86 5.86
CA LEU A 19 -6.26 -7.93 7.04
C LEU A 19 -7.73 -8.08 6.70
N LYS A 20 -8.20 -7.37 5.66
CA LYS A 20 -9.63 -7.32 5.34
C LYS A 20 -9.86 -6.83 3.93
N PHE A 21 -10.91 -7.35 3.31
CA PHE A 21 -11.49 -6.81 2.07
C PHE A 21 -12.78 -6.07 2.36
N TYR A 22 -13.05 -5.05 1.58
CA TYR A 22 -14.30 -4.32 1.57
C TYR A 22 -14.90 -4.41 0.17
N PHE A 23 -16.16 -4.81 0.08
CA PHE A 23 -16.86 -4.97 -1.19
C PHE A 23 -18.06 -4.02 -1.23
N ASP A 24 -18.26 -3.37 -2.37
CA ASP A 24 -19.48 -2.60 -2.63
C ASP A 24 -20.63 -3.57 -2.99
N ASP A 25 -21.87 -3.18 -2.72
CA ASP A 25 -23.03 -4.00 -3.03
C ASP A 25 -23.13 -4.31 -4.53
N ALA A 26 -22.80 -3.35 -5.38
CA ALA A 26 -22.77 -3.54 -6.82
C ALA A 26 -21.78 -4.63 -7.24
N PHE A 27 -20.66 -4.74 -6.54
CA PHE A 27 -19.67 -5.78 -6.79
C PHE A 27 -20.19 -7.17 -6.40
N ILE A 28 -20.87 -7.26 -5.26
CA ILE A 28 -21.41 -8.53 -4.76
C ILE A 28 -22.43 -9.13 -5.73
N ASN A 29 -23.16 -8.30 -6.45
CA ASN A 29 -24.20 -8.72 -7.38
C ASN A 29 -23.71 -9.05 -8.78
N THR A 30 -22.40 -8.91 -9.06
CA THR A 30 -21.88 -9.20 -10.39
C THR A 30 -21.67 -10.71 -10.58
N ASN A 31 -21.92 -11.18 -11.81
CA ASN A 31 -21.65 -12.55 -12.21
C ASN A 31 -20.40 -12.67 -13.08
N ASP A 32 -19.69 -11.57 -13.32
CA ASP A 32 -18.51 -11.55 -14.15
C ASP A 32 -17.28 -11.95 -13.33
N ARG A 33 -16.91 -13.22 -13.41
CA ARG A 33 -15.77 -13.76 -12.63
C ARG A 33 -14.44 -13.16 -13.02
N GLU A 34 -14.25 -12.85 -14.30
CA GLU A 34 -13.00 -12.25 -14.77
C GLU A 34 -12.86 -10.84 -14.20
N MET A 35 -13.94 -10.06 -14.25
CA MET A 35 -13.94 -8.73 -13.65
C MET A 35 -13.68 -8.79 -12.14
N VAL A 36 -14.32 -9.71 -11.43
CA VAL A 36 -14.12 -9.92 -9.99
C VAL A 36 -12.65 -10.20 -9.70
N ASN A 37 -12.06 -11.13 -10.43
CA ASN A 37 -10.65 -11.48 -10.27
C ASN A 37 -9.74 -10.27 -10.47
N ASP A 38 -9.95 -9.53 -11.55
CA ASP A 38 -9.13 -8.37 -11.89
C ASP A 38 -9.22 -7.27 -10.84
N LEU A 39 -10.42 -7.01 -10.33
CA LEU A 39 -10.63 -5.99 -9.29
C LEU A 39 -9.99 -6.39 -7.97
N VAL A 40 -10.08 -7.65 -7.58
CA VAL A 40 -9.46 -8.16 -6.35
C VAL A 40 -7.95 -8.08 -6.45
N VAL A 41 -7.37 -8.52 -7.56
CA VAL A 41 -5.93 -8.45 -7.79
C VAL A 41 -5.44 -7.02 -7.74
N ALA A 42 -6.14 -6.09 -8.42
CA ALA A 42 -5.77 -4.68 -8.41
C ALA A 42 -5.86 -4.08 -6.99
N ALA A 43 -6.90 -4.40 -6.23
CA ALA A 43 -7.06 -3.89 -4.87
C ALA A 43 -5.93 -4.37 -3.95
N VAL A 44 -5.57 -5.64 -4.02
CA VAL A 44 -4.48 -6.20 -3.22
C VAL A 44 -3.15 -5.56 -3.59
N ASN A 45 -2.85 -5.47 -4.88
CA ASN A 45 -1.59 -4.89 -5.35
C ASN A 45 -1.47 -3.41 -4.96
N ASN A 46 -2.55 -2.64 -5.08
CA ASN A 46 -2.56 -1.24 -4.67
C ASN A 46 -2.35 -1.10 -3.16
N ALA A 47 -2.98 -1.95 -2.36
CA ALA A 47 -2.82 -1.92 -0.91
C ALA A 47 -1.39 -2.28 -0.50
N MET A 48 -0.79 -3.28 -1.14
CA MET A 48 0.60 -3.67 -0.87
C MET A 48 1.58 -2.57 -1.26
N LEU A 49 1.37 -1.92 -2.39
CA LEU A 49 2.20 -0.80 -2.83
C LEU A 49 2.12 0.35 -1.84
N THR A 50 0.93 0.73 -1.41
CA THR A 50 0.73 1.81 -0.43
C THR A 50 1.39 1.46 0.91
N ALA A 51 1.25 0.23 1.38
CA ALA A 51 1.89 -0.21 2.62
C ALA A 51 3.42 -0.14 2.53
N GLY A 52 3.99 -0.51 1.38
CA GLY A 52 5.43 -0.41 1.14
C GLY A 52 5.92 1.03 1.15
N GLU A 53 5.19 1.93 0.52
CA GLU A 53 5.53 3.36 0.49
C GLU A 53 5.48 3.98 1.90
N ARG A 54 4.45 3.64 2.68
CA ARG A 54 4.34 4.11 4.06
C ARG A 54 5.44 3.57 4.95
N ALA A 55 5.82 2.32 4.78
CA ALA A 55 6.91 1.71 5.54
C ALA A 55 8.24 2.41 5.26
N GLN A 56 8.51 2.73 4.00
CA GLN A 56 9.70 3.50 3.61
C GLN A 56 9.69 4.90 4.22
N GLU A 57 8.56 5.57 4.17
CA GLU A 57 8.41 6.91 4.73
C GLU A 57 8.64 6.92 6.24
N GLU A 58 8.07 5.95 6.96
CA GLU A 58 8.26 5.80 8.40
C GLU A 58 9.73 5.53 8.75
N MET A 59 10.38 4.66 8.00
CA MET A 59 11.80 4.36 8.19
C MET A 59 12.67 5.59 7.98
N LYS A 60 12.37 6.36 6.94
CA LYS A 60 13.10 7.59 6.64
C LYS A 60 12.97 8.62 7.75
N LYS A 61 11.77 8.81 8.27
CA LYS A 61 11.52 9.73 9.40
C LYS A 61 12.28 9.30 10.65
N SER A 62 12.27 8.03 10.98
CA SER A 62 13.00 7.49 12.12
C SER A 62 14.50 7.70 11.98
N THR A 63 15.04 7.49 10.78
CA THR A 63 16.46 7.68 10.48
C THR A 63 16.86 9.16 10.61
N GLU A 64 16.04 10.05 10.07
CA GLU A 64 16.28 11.50 10.16
C GLU A 64 16.32 11.99 11.61
N GLY A 65 15.49 11.40 12.47
CA GLY A 65 15.47 11.75 13.88
C GLY A 65 16.64 11.21 14.68
N LEU A 66 17.33 10.18 14.20
CA LEU A 66 18.44 9.54 14.89
C LEU A 66 19.80 10.03 14.44
N LEU A 67 19.92 10.49 13.20
CA LEU A 67 21.21 10.91 12.65
C LEU A 67 21.50 12.38 12.98
N PRO A 68 22.76 12.67 13.40
CA PRO A 68 23.16 14.06 13.59
C PRO A 68 23.16 14.79 12.25
N ASN A 69 22.95 16.11 12.31
CA ASN A 69 23.04 16.96 11.12
C ASN A 69 24.51 17.20 10.79
N ILE A 70 25.06 16.39 9.90
CA ILE A 70 26.47 16.48 9.48
C ILE A 70 26.54 17.19 8.13
N PRO A 71 27.24 18.33 8.03
CA PRO A 71 27.41 19.02 6.75
C PRO A 71 28.08 18.11 5.72
N GLY A 72 27.51 18.07 4.52
CA GLY A 72 28.02 17.26 3.43
C GLY A 72 27.52 15.81 3.42
N LEU A 73 26.75 15.40 4.42
CA LEU A 73 26.16 14.07 4.43
C LEU A 73 24.90 14.06 3.55
N ASP A 74 24.92 13.24 2.50
CA ASP A 74 23.79 13.04 1.61
C ASP A 74 23.18 11.66 1.83
N LEU A 75 22.05 11.60 2.50
CA LEU A 75 21.37 10.35 2.80
C LEU A 75 20.82 9.66 1.54
N GLY A 76 20.60 10.40 0.46
CA GLY A 76 20.18 9.83 -0.81
C GLY A 76 21.19 8.86 -1.41
N ASN A 77 22.49 9.07 -1.14
CA ASN A 77 23.56 8.20 -1.62
C ASN A 77 23.61 6.87 -0.89
N PHE A 78 22.91 6.71 0.22
CA PHE A 78 22.84 5.48 0.99
C PHE A 78 21.63 4.63 0.67
N GLY A 79 20.81 5.03 -0.32
CA GLY A 79 19.63 4.28 -0.68
C GLY A 79 18.46 4.45 0.28
N LEU A 80 18.51 5.48 1.07
CA LEU A 80 17.43 5.82 2.04
C LEU A 80 16.39 6.81 1.42
#